data_4259e82942aca37d7e979c00b8f51454
#
_entry.id   4259e82942aca37d7e979c00b8f51454
#
_cell.length_a   1.000
_cell.length_b   1.000
_cell.length_c   1.000
_cell.angle_alpha   90.00
_cell.angle_beta   90.00
_cell.angle_gamma   90.00
#
_symmetry.space_group_name_H-M   'P 1'
#
loop_
_entity.id
_entity.type
_entity.pdbx_description
1 polymer ?
#
loop_
_entity_poly.entity_id
_entity_poly.type
_entity_poly.pdbx_seq_one_letter_code
_entity_poly.pdbx_strand_id
1 'polypeptide(L)'
;MATHTKTLSVTDLQQTILSDSLYNDTDNAGLDEWFQNALDGKVNNCWKRMHEQWSKKLMNDASFTDPIPSVQADFIALVVARPDYKTRKARDDAAE
;
A
#
# COMPACT_ATOMS: atom_id res chain seq x y z
N MET A 1 11.61 0.13 12.47
CA MET A 1 10.79 -0.42 11.38
C MET A 1 11.68 -0.67 10.16
N ALA A 2 11.57 -1.84 9.58
CA ALA A 2 12.40 -2.18 8.42
C ALA A 2 11.91 -1.43 7.18
N THR A 3 12.87 -1.03 6.34
CA THR A 3 12.59 -0.38 5.05
C THR A 3 12.95 -1.34 3.93
N HIS A 4 12.06 -1.50 2.98
CA HIS A 4 12.27 -2.36 1.83
C HIS A 4 12.49 -1.49 0.59
N THR A 5 13.68 -1.58 0.00
CA THR A 5 13.99 -0.85 -1.22
C THR A 5 13.47 -1.61 -2.43
N LYS A 6 12.69 -0.94 -3.26
CA LYS A 6 12.16 -1.50 -4.50
C LYS A 6 12.79 -0.76 -5.68
N THR A 7 13.14 -1.51 -6.71
CA THR A 7 13.76 -0.95 -7.90
C THR A 7 12.77 -1.00 -9.06
N LEU A 8 12.59 0.14 -9.72
CA LEU A 8 11.76 0.26 -10.93
C LEU A 8 12.66 0.50 -12.11
N SER A 9 12.33 -0.13 -13.22
CA SER A 9 13.09 0.05 -14.48
C SER A 9 12.14 0.50 -15.56
N VAL A 10 12.57 1.49 -16.34
CA VAL A 10 11.85 1.93 -17.53
C VAL A 10 12.83 1.89 -18.70
N THR A 11 12.31 1.60 -19.89
CA THR A 11 13.12 1.67 -21.11
C THR A 11 13.34 3.12 -21.51
N ASP A 12 14.31 3.36 -22.42
CA ASP A 12 14.54 4.71 -22.94
C ASP A 12 13.28 5.27 -23.59
N LEU A 13 12.55 4.43 -24.32
CA LEU A 13 11.31 4.84 -24.97
C LEU A 13 10.24 5.23 -23.96
N GLN A 14 10.08 4.43 -22.91
CA GLN A 14 9.12 4.73 -21.84
C GLN A 14 9.49 6.02 -21.12
N GLN A 15 10.77 6.26 -20.86
CA GLN A 15 11.22 7.48 -20.21
C GLN A 15 10.90 8.70 -21.05
N THR A 16 11.12 8.62 -22.38
CA THR A 16 10.77 9.70 -23.29
C THR A 16 9.28 10.00 -23.27
N ILE A 17 8.45 8.97 -23.28
CA ILE A 17 6.99 9.12 -23.23
C ILE A 17 6.56 9.81 -21.94
N LEU A 18 7.12 9.37 -20.80
CA LEU A 18 6.80 9.94 -19.49
C LEU A 18 7.24 11.40 -19.39
N SER A 19 8.42 11.72 -19.93
CA SER A 19 8.92 13.09 -19.91
C SER A 19 8.06 14.02 -20.76
N ASP A 20 7.53 13.53 -21.85
CA ASP A 20 6.62 14.30 -22.72
C ASP A 20 5.33 14.67 -22.02
N SER A 21 4.76 13.73 -21.25
CA SER A 21 3.42 13.88 -20.69
C SER A 21 3.40 14.41 -19.26
N LEU A 22 4.42 14.12 -18.46
CA LEU A 22 4.39 14.38 -17.02
C LEU A 22 5.37 15.46 -16.57
N TYR A 23 6.56 15.52 -17.18
CA TYR A 23 7.59 16.46 -16.81
C TYR A 23 8.25 17.03 -18.04
N ASN A 24 8.50 18.31 -18.01
CA ASN A 24 9.34 18.98 -19.02
C ASN A 24 10.81 18.68 -18.82
N ASP A 25 11.13 17.92 -17.81
CA ASP A 25 12.46 17.69 -17.34
C ASP A 25 12.90 16.30 -17.81
N THR A 26 14.04 16.23 -18.47
CA THR A 26 14.59 14.97 -18.97
C THR A 26 15.52 14.31 -17.98
N ASP A 27 15.76 14.92 -16.81
CA ASP A 27 16.59 14.29 -15.81
C ASP A 27 15.78 13.24 -15.02
N ASN A 28 16.53 12.31 -14.42
CA ASN A 28 15.91 11.21 -13.68
C ASN A 28 15.29 11.65 -12.35
N ALA A 29 15.72 12.79 -11.82
CA ALA A 29 15.25 13.25 -10.50
C ALA A 29 13.77 13.59 -10.51
N GLY A 30 13.29 14.26 -11.56
CA GLY A 30 11.88 14.61 -11.67
C GLY A 30 10.99 13.39 -11.82
N LEU A 31 11.41 12.39 -12.58
CA LEU A 31 10.65 11.14 -12.73
C LEU A 31 10.68 10.32 -11.44
N ASP A 32 11.81 10.27 -10.75
CA ASP A 32 11.92 9.56 -9.47
C ASP A 32 10.97 10.16 -8.45
N GLU A 33 10.87 11.46 -8.38
CA GLU A 33 9.93 12.15 -7.48
C GLU A 33 8.49 11.81 -7.85
N TRP A 34 8.16 11.80 -9.14
CA TRP A 34 6.82 11.44 -9.59
C TRP A 34 6.47 10.00 -9.19
N PHE A 35 7.40 9.06 -9.40
CA PHE A 35 7.20 7.66 -9.01
C PHE A 35 7.01 7.52 -7.50
N GLN A 36 7.80 8.25 -6.72
CA GLN A 36 7.67 8.20 -5.26
C GLN A 36 6.30 8.73 -4.82
N ASN A 37 5.85 9.83 -5.40
CA ASN A 37 4.54 10.41 -5.08
C ASN A 37 3.40 9.49 -5.49
N ALA A 38 3.52 8.82 -6.63
CA ALA A 38 2.53 7.86 -7.11
C ALA A 38 2.46 6.65 -6.17
N LEU A 39 3.61 6.15 -5.72
CA LEU A 39 3.68 5.06 -4.77
C LEU A 39 3.04 5.45 -3.43
N ASP A 40 3.37 6.63 -2.91
CA ASP A 40 2.82 7.10 -1.64
C ASP A 40 1.30 7.24 -1.72
N GLY A 41 0.78 7.74 -2.83
CA GLY A 41 -0.66 7.83 -3.05
C GLY A 41 -1.32 6.45 -3.09
N LYS A 42 -0.68 5.50 -3.75
CA LYS A 42 -1.20 4.12 -3.83
C LYS A 42 -1.20 3.46 -2.45
N VAL A 43 -0.12 3.62 -1.70
CA VAL A 43 -0.02 3.10 -0.34
C VAL A 43 -1.13 3.68 0.54
N ASN A 44 -1.35 4.99 0.44
CA ASN A 44 -2.39 5.66 1.22
C ASN A 44 -3.79 5.14 0.87
N ASN A 45 -4.08 4.93 -0.41
CA ASN A 45 -5.37 4.39 -0.85
C ASN A 45 -5.57 2.95 -0.38
N CYS A 46 -4.51 2.14 -0.42
CA CYS A 46 -4.56 0.78 0.09
C CYS A 46 -4.77 0.77 1.60
N TRP A 47 -4.12 1.69 2.32
CA TRP A 47 -4.29 1.83 3.76
C TRP A 47 -5.74 2.19 4.12
N LYS A 48 -6.33 3.15 3.42
CA LYS A 48 -7.72 3.55 3.68
C LYS A 48 -8.68 2.36 3.51
N ARG A 49 -8.46 1.57 2.47
CA ARG A 49 -9.28 0.37 2.22
C ARG A 49 -9.11 -0.66 3.32
N MET A 50 -7.87 -0.93 3.69
CA MET A 50 -7.55 -1.88 4.76
C MET A 50 -8.19 -1.44 6.08
N HIS A 51 -8.04 -0.16 6.43
CA HIS A 51 -8.60 0.41 7.66
C HIS A 51 -10.12 0.27 7.68
N GLU A 52 -10.79 0.62 6.58
CA GLU A 52 -12.25 0.52 6.50
C GLU A 52 -12.72 -0.91 6.65
N GLN A 53 -12.13 -1.83 5.92
CA GLN A 53 -12.56 -3.24 5.93
C GLN A 53 -12.34 -3.88 7.29
N TRP A 54 -11.18 -3.67 7.88
CA TRP A 54 -10.84 -4.31 9.15
C TRP A 54 -11.51 -3.64 10.35
N SER A 55 -11.76 -2.32 10.29
CA SER A 55 -12.54 -1.66 11.33
C SER A 55 -13.94 -2.25 11.43
N LYS A 56 -14.60 -2.46 10.29
CA LYS A 56 -15.92 -3.09 10.25
C LYS A 56 -15.87 -4.51 10.80
N LYS A 57 -14.87 -5.28 10.39
CA LYS A 57 -14.74 -6.67 10.82
C LYS A 57 -14.51 -6.77 12.33
N LEU A 58 -13.65 -5.91 12.88
CA LEU A 58 -13.40 -5.87 14.32
C LEU A 58 -14.63 -5.44 15.11
N MET A 59 -15.37 -4.45 14.62
CA MET A 59 -16.58 -3.97 15.28
C MET A 59 -17.68 -5.03 15.30
N ASN A 60 -17.71 -5.90 14.29
CA ASN A 60 -18.72 -6.97 14.20
C ASN A 60 -18.27 -8.29 14.82
N ASP A 61 -17.05 -8.35 15.34
CA ASP A 61 -16.51 -9.55 15.96
C ASP A 61 -16.79 -9.52 17.47
N ALA A 62 -17.73 -10.32 17.91
CA ALA A 62 -18.15 -10.36 19.31
C ALA A 62 -17.02 -10.81 20.25
N SER A 63 -16.03 -11.55 19.73
CA SER A 63 -14.90 -12.01 20.54
C SER A 63 -13.81 -10.94 20.67
N PHE A 64 -13.86 -9.88 19.88
CA PHE A 64 -12.91 -8.77 19.97
C PHE A 64 -13.47 -7.70 20.91
N THR A 65 -12.88 -7.59 22.09
CA THR A 65 -13.35 -6.68 23.14
C THR A 65 -12.40 -5.53 23.42
N ASP A 66 -11.20 -5.54 22.83
CA ASP A 66 -10.22 -4.49 23.02
C ASP A 66 -10.54 -3.26 22.17
N PRO A 67 -10.06 -2.07 22.58
CA PRO A 67 -10.22 -0.87 21.75
C PRO A 67 -9.51 -1.04 20.42
N ILE A 68 -10.10 -0.48 19.37
CA ILE A 68 -9.45 -0.44 18.03
C ILE A 68 -8.38 0.64 18.06
N PRO A 69 -7.10 0.30 17.76
CA PRO A 69 -6.04 1.30 17.78
C PRO A 69 -6.26 2.41 16.76
N SER A 70 -5.96 3.65 17.14
CA SER A 70 -6.02 4.80 16.26
C SER A 70 -4.70 5.06 15.54
N VAL A 71 -3.59 4.51 16.05
CA VAL A 71 -2.27 4.65 15.43
C VAL A 71 -2.12 3.61 14.32
N GLN A 72 -1.72 4.06 13.14
CA GLN A 72 -1.61 3.19 11.96
C GLN A 72 -0.76 1.95 12.21
N ALA A 73 0.43 2.12 12.80
CA ALA A 73 1.34 1.02 13.05
C ALA A 73 0.73 -0.02 14.00
N ASP A 74 0.04 0.45 15.03
CA ASP A 74 -0.60 -0.43 16.02
C ASP A 74 -1.80 -1.16 15.41
N PHE A 75 -2.57 -0.46 14.60
CA PHE A 75 -3.70 -1.06 13.88
C PHE A 75 -3.23 -2.18 12.96
N ILE A 76 -2.19 -1.91 12.17
CA ILE A 76 -1.63 -2.90 11.25
C ILE A 76 -1.08 -4.10 12.02
N ALA A 77 -0.35 -3.87 13.11
CA ALA A 77 0.19 -4.95 13.93
C ALA A 77 -0.91 -5.85 14.50
N LEU A 78 -1.99 -5.24 14.95
CA LEU A 78 -3.15 -5.99 15.46
C LEU A 78 -3.76 -6.86 14.36
N VAL A 79 -3.98 -6.28 13.17
CA VAL A 79 -4.65 -6.98 12.07
C VAL A 79 -3.79 -8.15 11.56
N VAL A 80 -2.51 -7.92 11.31
CA VAL A 80 -1.66 -8.97 10.73
C VAL A 80 -1.38 -10.12 11.71
N ALA A 81 -1.54 -9.88 13.01
CA ALA A 81 -1.40 -10.92 14.02
C ALA A 81 -2.62 -11.82 14.15
N ARG A 82 -3.75 -11.47 13.54
CA ARG A 82 -4.98 -12.25 13.65
C ARG A 82 -4.88 -13.54 12.83
N PRO A 83 -5.46 -14.64 13.32
CA PRO A 83 -5.46 -15.90 12.57
C PRO A 83 -6.23 -15.82 11.25
N ASP A 84 -7.19 -14.89 11.13
CA ASP A 84 -8.02 -14.74 9.94
C ASP A 84 -7.42 -13.75 8.93
N TYR A 85 -6.25 -13.16 9.22
CA TYR A 85 -5.57 -12.27 8.27
C TYR A 85 -4.92 -13.07 7.14
N LYS A 86 -5.12 -12.61 5.91
CA LYS A 86 -4.47 -13.17 4.72
C LYS A 86 -4.08 -12.04 3.77
N THR A 87 -2.92 -12.17 3.12
CA THR A 87 -2.53 -11.25 2.06
C THR A 87 -3.46 -11.41 0.86
N ARG A 88 -3.42 -10.44 -0.07
CA ARG A 88 -4.21 -10.53 -1.31
C ARG A 88 -3.91 -11.83 -2.05
N LYS A 89 -2.63 -12.18 -2.17
CA LYS A 89 -2.23 -13.40 -2.85
C LYS A 89 -2.80 -14.64 -2.15
N ALA A 90 -2.73 -14.71 -0.83
CA ALA A 90 -3.25 -15.84 -0.07
C ALA A 90 -4.77 -15.96 -0.22
N ARG A 91 -5.49 -14.83 -0.27
CA ARG A 91 -6.94 -14.83 -0.49
C ARG A 91 -7.31 -15.32 -1.89
N ASP A 92 -6.56 -14.86 -2.88
CA ASP A 92 -6.77 -15.26 -4.28
C ASP A 92 -6.48 -16.77 -4.46
N ASP A 93 -5.41 -17.26 -3.85
CA ASP A 93 -5.05 -18.68 -3.89
C ASP A 93 -6.11 -19.56 -3.21
N ALA A 94 -6.69 -19.08 -2.11
CA ALA A 94 -7.72 -19.81 -1.39
C ALA A 94 -9.07 -19.83 -2.12
N ALA A 95 -9.30 -18.88 -3.03
CA ALA A 95 -10.55 -18.79 -3.78
C ALA A 95 -10.60 -19.73 -5.01
N GLU A 96 -9.48 -20.32 -5.39
CA GLU A 96 -9.41 -21.24 -6.54
C GLU A 96 -9.99 -22.61 -6.21
#